data_caffbf7db5d716c8ecbbadabdb9560ff
#
_entry.id   caffbf7db5d716c8ecbbadabdb9560ff
#
_cell.length_a   1.000
_cell.length_b   1.000
_cell.length_c   1.000
_cell.angle_alpha   90.00
_cell.angle_beta   90.00
_cell.angle_gamma   90.00
#
_symmetry.space_group_name_H-M   'P 1'
#
loop_
_entity.id
_entity.type
_entity.pdbx_description
1 polymer ?
#
loop_
_entity_poly.entity_id
_entity_poly.type
_entity_poly.pdbx_seq_one_letter_code
_entity_poly.pdbx_strand_id
1 'polypeptide(L)'
;SVEHFVPEKPRELPEWARNIFTGKMLAAGNVKTDEEATEIIKIALSNLHAYFEEVGETKGEGPPDLVAACQNYYCENQQKNPHTANVMKSLGLPEEDVDRFCTDMLFPKLT
;
A
#
# COMPACT_ATOMS: atom_id res chain seq x y z
N SER A 1 11.12 8.74 -13.18
CA SER A 1 9.73 8.66 -12.79
C SER A 1 9.20 7.25 -12.98
N VAL A 2 8.25 6.87 -12.15
CA VAL A 2 7.62 5.53 -12.15
C VAL A 2 6.97 5.21 -13.49
N GLU A 3 6.49 6.21 -14.21
CA GLU A 3 5.77 6.05 -15.48
C GLU A 3 6.64 5.49 -16.62
N HIS A 4 7.95 5.65 -16.53
CA HIS A 4 8.88 5.25 -17.58
C HIS A 4 9.64 3.96 -17.28
N PHE A 5 9.48 3.42 -16.08
CA PHE A 5 10.14 2.19 -15.68
C PHE A 5 9.15 1.03 -15.71
N VAL A 6 9.49 -0.02 -16.45
CA VAL A 6 8.71 -1.26 -16.50
C VAL A 6 9.63 -2.40 -16.04
N PRO A 7 9.33 -3.08 -14.92
CA PRO A 7 10.09 -4.25 -14.51
C PRO A 7 10.02 -5.35 -15.56
N GLU A 8 11.07 -6.12 -15.69
CA GLU A 8 11.09 -7.29 -16.60
C GLU A 8 9.97 -8.27 -16.27
N LYS A 9 9.72 -8.48 -14.98
CA LYS A 9 8.61 -9.31 -14.49
C LYS A 9 7.76 -8.53 -13.51
N PRO A 10 6.77 -7.77 -13.99
CA PRO A 10 5.89 -7.02 -13.11
C PRO A 10 5.08 -7.96 -12.22
N ARG A 11 4.88 -7.55 -10.97
CA ARG A 11 4.04 -8.29 -10.04
C ARG A 11 2.56 -8.01 -10.32
N GLU A 12 1.78 -9.06 -10.47
CA GLU A 12 0.33 -8.91 -10.55
C GLU A 12 -0.26 -8.62 -9.18
N LEU A 13 -1.13 -7.64 -9.11
CA LEU A 13 -1.80 -7.27 -7.88
C LEU A 13 -3.17 -7.95 -7.79
N PRO A 14 -3.57 -8.43 -6.60
CA PRO A 14 -4.92 -8.92 -6.39
C PRO A 14 -5.95 -7.79 -6.51
N GLU A 15 -7.21 -8.16 -6.66
CA GLU A 15 -8.29 -7.21 -6.90
C GLU A 15 -8.38 -6.12 -5.82
N TRP A 16 -8.32 -6.51 -4.54
CA TRP A 16 -8.39 -5.54 -3.45
C TRP A 16 -7.29 -4.46 -3.53
N ALA A 17 -6.09 -4.86 -3.96
CA ALA A 17 -4.98 -3.93 -4.13
C ALA A 17 -5.19 -3.03 -5.36
N ARG A 18 -5.67 -3.59 -6.46
CA ARG A 18 -5.99 -2.78 -7.66
C ARG A 18 -7.06 -1.72 -7.39
N ASN A 19 -7.96 -1.98 -6.46
CA ASN A 19 -9.01 -1.04 -6.10
C ASN A 19 -8.49 0.21 -5.39
N ILE A 20 -7.38 0.11 -4.67
CA ILE A 20 -6.84 1.20 -3.84
C ILE A 20 -5.50 1.75 -4.33
N PHE A 21 -4.77 1.01 -5.15
CA PHE A 21 -3.51 1.50 -5.72
C PHE A 21 -3.74 1.96 -7.16
N THR A 22 -3.17 3.10 -7.50
CA THR A 22 -3.29 3.67 -8.84
C THR A 22 -2.44 2.91 -9.86
N GLY A 23 -2.76 3.05 -11.15
CA GLY A 23 -1.95 2.51 -12.24
C GLY A 23 -0.53 3.07 -12.32
N LYS A 24 -0.25 4.13 -11.55
CA LYS A 24 1.09 4.71 -11.43
C LYS A 24 1.95 4.04 -10.36
N MET A 25 1.38 3.13 -9.58
CA MET A 25 2.13 2.40 -8.57
C MET A 25 3.09 1.40 -9.24
N LEU A 26 4.33 1.42 -8.80
CA LEU A 26 5.31 0.42 -9.20
C LEU A 26 5.19 -0.81 -8.29
N ALA A 27 4.68 -1.90 -8.85
CA ALA A 27 4.65 -3.20 -8.17
C ALA A 27 5.79 -4.05 -8.70
N ALA A 28 6.89 -4.10 -7.96
CA ALA A 28 8.07 -4.87 -8.33
C ALA A 28 8.23 -6.08 -7.44
N GLY A 29 8.44 -7.22 -8.06
CA GLY A 29 8.77 -8.46 -7.40
C GLY A 29 9.64 -9.30 -8.32
N ASN A 30 10.30 -10.30 -7.78
CA ASN A 30 11.13 -11.19 -8.58
C ASN A 30 12.26 -10.49 -9.35
N VAL A 31 12.84 -9.46 -8.76
CA VAL A 31 13.99 -8.74 -9.32
C VAL A 31 15.18 -9.69 -9.43
N LYS A 32 15.80 -9.73 -10.58
CA LYS A 32 16.87 -10.72 -10.86
C LYS A 32 18.22 -10.10 -11.18
N THR A 33 18.27 -8.83 -11.54
CA THR A 33 19.51 -8.15 -11.90
C THR A 33 19.82 -7.00 -10.97
N ASP A 34 21.11 -6.71 -10.78
CA ASP A 34 21.56 -5.60 -9.97
C ASP A 34 21.16 -4.26 -10.59
N GLU A 35 21.12 -4.18 -11.91
CA GLU A 35 20.70 -3.01 -12.66
C GLU A 35 19.23 -2.69 -12.38
N GLU A 36 18.36 -3.69 -12.43
CA GLU A 36 16.94 -3.52 -12.15
C GLU A 36 16.72 -3.12 -10.68
N ALA A 37 17.41 -3.77 -9.74
CA ALA A 37 17.37 -3.43 -8.33
C ALA A 37 17.80 -1.96 -8.09
N THR A 38 18.86 -1.53 -8.76
CA THR A 38 19.36 -0.16 -8.66
C THR A 38 18.33 0.85 -9.16
N GLU A 39 17.67 0.57 -10.29
CA GLU A 39 16.62 1.45 -10.82
C GLU A 39 15.43 1.56 -9.87
N ILE A 40 14.99 0.46 -9.29
CA ILE A 40 13.90 0.44 -8.30
C ILE A 40 14.26 1.27 -7.08
N ILE A 41 15.48 1.13 -6.56
CA ILE A 41 15.96 1.91 -5.41
C ILE A 41 15.99 3.41 -5.73
N LYS A 42 16.47 3.79 -6.91
CA LYS A 42 16.47 5.18 -7.35
C LYS A 42 15.06 5.77 -7.41
N ILE A 43 14.10 5.01 -7.95
CA ILE A 43 12.71 5.41 -8.01
C ILE A 43 12.13 5.59 -6.60
N ALA A 44 12.38 4.63 -5.70
CA ALA A 44 11.92 4.69 -4.33
C ALA A 44 12.46 5.92 -3.59
N LEU A 45 13.75 6.21 -3.72
CA LEU A 45 14.37 7.38 -3.10
C LEU A 45 13.83 8.69 -3.69
N SER A 46 13.66 8.76 -5.00
CA SER A 46 13.09 9.92 -5.68
C SER A 46 11.65 10.19 -5.22
N ASN A 47 10.84 9.16 -5.13
CA ASN A 47 9.46 9.27 -4.66
C ASN A 47 9.38 9.70 -3.20
N LEU A 48 10.23 9.15 -2.35
CA LEU A 48 10.29 9.52 -0.94
C LEU A 48 10.68 11.00 -0.77
N HIS A 49 11.67 11.45 -1.53
CA HIS A 49 12.12 12.85 -1.52
C HIS A 49 11.00 13.81 -1.97
N ALA A 50 10.33 13.48 -3.07
CA ALA A 50 9.18 14.24 -3.58
C ALA A 50 8.04 14.29 -2.55
N TYR A 51 7.77 13.18 -1.88
CA TYR A 51 6.76 13.11 -0.82
C TYR A 51 7.07 14.06 0.33
N PHE A 52 8.31 14.07 0.82
CA PHE A 52 8.70 14.97 1.90
C PHE A 52 8.63 16.45 1.51
N GLU A 53 9.00 16.79 0.29
CA GLU A 53 8.85 18.17 -0.21
C GLU A 53 7.37 18.58 -0.25
N GLU A 54 6.52 17.75 -0.80
CA GLU A 54 5.09 18.04 -0.93
C GLU A 54 4.40 18.15 0.44
N VAL A 55 4.67 17.23 1.35
CA VAL A 55 4.09 17.23 2.70
C VAL A 55 4.53 18.46 3.50
N GLY A 56 5.75 18.95 3.29
CA GLY A 56 6.25 20.17 3.93
C GLY A 56 5.54 21.44 3.46
N GLU A 57 4.99 21.44 2.26
CA GLU A 57 4.36 22.60 1.63
C GLU A 57 2.83 22.55 1.68
N THR A 58 2.22 21.38 1.79
CA THR A 58 0.77 21.19 1.71
C THR A 58 0.15 21.08 3.08
N LYS A 59 -0.87 21.88 3.33
CA LYS A 59 -1.75 21.68 4.47
C LYS A 59 -2.83 20.69 4.06
N GLY A 60 -3.16 19.75 4.96
CA GLY A 60 -4.23 18.79 4.72
C GLY A 60 -5.57 19.50 4.56
N GLU A 61 -5.95 19.81 3.35
CA GLU A 61 -7.21 20.46 3.01
C GLU A 61 -8.09 19.51 2.21
N GLY A 62 -9.26 19.23 2.72
CA GLY A 62 -10.26 18.47 2.01
C GLY A 62 -11.54 18.40 2.80
N PRO A 63 -12.70 18.19 2.14
CA PRO A 63 -13.96 17.99 2.83
C PRO A 63 -13.86 16.79 3.79
N PRO A 64 -14.16 16.96 5.11
CA PRO A 64 -14.03 15.86 6.08
C PRO A 64 -14.80 14.61 5.68
N ASP A 65 -15.98 14.75 5.10
CA ASP A 65 -16.80 13.62 4.67
C ASP A 65 -16.17 12.83 3.53
N LEU A 66 -15.55 13.53 2.59
CA LEU A 66 -14.84 12.90 1.48
C LEU A 66 -13.58 12.17 1.98
N VAL A 67 -12.83 12.79 2.88
CA VAL A 67 -11.64 12.19 3.49
C VAL A 67 -12.03 10.92 4.24
N ALA A 68 -13.08 10.96 5.06
CA ALA A 68 -13.58 9.79 5.79
C ALA A 68 -14.04 8.68 4.83
N ALA A 69 -14.75 9.02 3.77
CA ALA A 69 -15.19 8.04 2.77
C ALA A 69 -14.00 7.37 2.06
N CYS A 70 -12.97 8.14 1.69
CA CYS A 70 -11.77 7.60 1.06
C CYS A 70 -10.98 6.69 2.01
N GLN A 71 -10.85 7.09 3.28
CA GLN A 71 -10.18 6.28 4.29
C GLN A 71 -10.93 4.97 4.54
N ASN A 72 -12.26 5.01 4.64
CA ASN A 72 -13.07 3.83 4.83
C ASN A 72 -12.97 2.88 3.62
N TYR A 73 -12.97 3.42 2.42
CA TYR A 73 -12.78 2.63 1.21
C TYR A 73 -11.41 1.93 1.20
N TYR A 74 -10.35 2.65 1.58
CA TYR A 74 -9.02 2.08 1.71
C TYR A 74 -8.97 0.97 2.75
N CYS A 75 -9.49 1.22 3.94
CA CYS A 75 -9.51 0.23 5.03
C CYS A 75 -10.33 -1.01 4.66
N GLU A 76 -11.48 -0.83 4.04
CA GLU A 76 -12.32 -1.91 3.58
C GLU A 76 -11.61 -2.84 2.59
N ASN A 77 -10.86 -2.27 1.65
CA ASN A 77 -10.07 -3.08 0.73
C ASN A 77 -8.86 -3.72 1.41
N GLN A 78 -8.18 -3.01 2.31
CA GLN A 78 -7.07 -3.58 3.07
C GLN A 78 -7.50 -4.75 3.97
N GLN A 79 -8.70 -4.71 4.51
CA GLN A 79 -9.24 -5.84 5.28
C GLN A 79 -9.41 -7.11 4.44
N LYS A 80 -9.47 -6.99 3.12
CA LYS A 80 -9.49 -8.13 2.20
C LYS A 80 -8.09 -8.71 1.92
N ASN A 81 -7.04 -8.06 2.40
CA ASN A 81 -5.67 -8.53 2.24
C ASN A 81 -5.40 -9.73 3.17
N PRO A 82 -5.18 -10.94 2.62
CA PRO A 82 -5.01 -12.13 3.46
C PRO A 82 -3.60 -12.24 4.07
N HIS A 83 -2.64 -11.45 3.59
CA HIS A 83 -1.24 -11.65 3.92
C HIS A 83 -0.94 -11.48 5.42
N THR A 84 -1.35 -10.37 6.01
CA THR A 84 -1.12 -10.08 7.42
C THR A 84 -1.81 -11.12 8.31
N ALA A 85 -3.07 -11.43 8.03
CA ALA A 85 -3.82 -12.43 8.77
C ALA A 85 -3.16 -13.81 8.70
N ASN A 86 -2.70 -14.22 7.52
CA ASN A 86 -2.04 -15.50 7.31
C ASN A 86 -0.71 -15.59 8.08
N VAL A 87 0.08 -14.52 8.07
CA VAL A 87 1.35 -14.47 8.84
C VAL A 87 1.06 -14.59 10.33
N MET A 88 0.09 -13.84 10.85
CA MET A 88 -0.24 -13.88 12.28
C MET A 88 -0.76 -15.25 12.71
N LYS A 89 -1.60 -15.89 11.89
CA LYS A 89 -2.07 -17.25 12.14
C LYS A 89 -0.93 -18.27 12.14
N SER A 90 0.03 -18.10 11.23
CA SER A 90 1.22 -18.97 11.17
C SER A 90 2.11 -18.85 12.40
N LEU A 91 2.05 -17.70 13.10
CA LEU A 91 2.74 -17.47 14.36
C LEU A 91 2.00 -18.02 15.57
N GLY A 92 0.84 -18.62 15.38
CA GLY A 92 0.05 -19.27 16.42
C GLY A 92 -0.96 -18.38 17.12
N LEU A 93 -1.25 -17.19 16.59
CA LEU A 93 -2.28 -16.31 17.15
C LEU A 93 -3.68 -16.85 16.87
N PRO A 94 -4.61 -16.78 17.86
CA PRO A 94 -6.00 -17.17 17.65
C PRO A 94 -6.67 -16.35 16.55
N GLU A 95 -7.56 -16.96 15.79
CA GLU A 95 -8.24 -16.31 14.66
C GLU A 95 -9.01 -15.06 15.09
N GLU A 96 -9.68 -15.12 16.24
CA GLU A 96 -10.43 -13.99 16.79
C GLU A 96 -9.53 -12.78 17.06
N ASP A 97 -8.34 -13.01 17.62
CA ASP A 97 -7.38 -11.92 17.88
C ASP A 97 -6.81 -11.36 16.58
N VAL A 98 -6.55 -12.22 15.60
CA VAL A 98 -6.09 -11.79 14.28
C VAL A 98 -7.13 -10.90 13.59
N ASP A 99 -8.39 -11.30 13.61
CA ASP A 99 -9.48 -10.54 13.00
C ASP A 99 -9.63 -9.17 13.68
N ARG A 100 -9.63 -9.13 15.00
CA ARG A 100 -9.70 -7.88 15.76
C ARG A 100 -8.51 -6.97 15.47
N PHE A 101 -7.31 -7.52 15.40
CA PHE A 101 -6.12 -6.74 15.07
C PHE A 101 -6.22 -6.11 13.69
N CYS A 102 -6.64 -6.87 12.69
CA CYS A 102 -6.75 -6.38 11.31
C CYS A 102 -7.86 -5.35 11.13
N THR A 103 -8.99 -5.50 11.84
CA THR A 103 -10.15 -4.60 11.68
C THR A 103 -10.11 -3.40 12.60
N ASP A 104 -9.71 -3.58 13.86
CA ASP A 104 -9.82 -2.53 14.87
C ASP A 104 -8.53 -1.71 15.03
N MET A 105 -7.38 -2.31 14.75
CA MET A 105 -6.09 -1.65 14.97
C MET A 105 -5.40 -1.21 13.68
N LEU A 106 -5.27 -2.12 12.69
CA LEU A 106 -4.55 -1.80 11.46
C LEU A 106 -5.38 -0.96 10.48
N PHE A 107 -6.61 -1.38 10.23
CA PHE A 107 -7.45 -0.77 9.20
C PHE A 107 -8.85 -0.46 9.74
N PRO A 108 -8.97 0.37 10.80
CA PRO A 108 -10.27 0.70 11.37
C PRO A 108 -11.05 1.62 10.44
N LYS A 109 -12.33 1.32 10.25
CA LYS A 109 -13.23 2.22 9.54
C LYS A 109 -13.75 3.30 10.48
N LEU A 110 -13.85 4.51 9.97
CA LEU A 110 -14.45 5.62 10.69
C LEU A 110 -15.98 5.49 10.69
N THR A 111 -16.55 5.79 11.80
CA THR A 111 -18.02 5.77 11.98
C THR A 111 -18.60 7.17 11.87
#